data_e2eb7c09e9a43f4a2c47835882d7b523
#
_entry.id   e2eb7c09e9a43f4a2c47835882d7b523
#
_cell.length_a   1.000
_cell.length_b   1.000
_cell.length_c   1.000
_cell.angle_alpha   90.00
_cell.angle_beta   90.00
_cell.angle_gamma   90.00
#
_symmetry.space_group_name_H-M   'P 1'
#
loop_
_entity.id
_entity.type
_entity.pdbx_description
1 polymer ?
#
loop_
_entity_poly.entity_id
_entity_poly.type
_entity_poly.pdbx_seq_one_letter_code
_entity_poly.pdbx_strand_id
1 'polypeptide(L)'
;MNIKRVIAAAALTVVPLTASSAALAAPAAPEGAPAAAAAVPAQVTSEGAQYADTVLNKVNELRSSLGLQPVTRYQELDAVAQDWSEQQAAANNMSHRPDFTSVYPKGWTTGSENVAWRTAGGDTGALIFDQWFNSPGHYKNMTDPNVNSIGIGFAQTSDGRWYATQNFAAYNVSNSTLTPSTTTTTNTTTTTTKSNTPPKTNDNPP
;
A
#
# COMPACT_ATOMS: atom_id res chain seq x y z
N MET A 1 77.88 9.98 29.62
CA MET A 1 78.36 9.67 28.28
C MET A 1 77.65 10.61 27.31
N ASN A 2 78.36 11.68 26.87
CA ASN A 2 77.75 12.80 26.10
C ASN A 2 77.78 12.47 24.61
N ILE A 3 76.68 12.55 23.94
CA ILE A 3 76.60 12.49 22.47
C ILE A 3 76.13 13.84 21.98
N LYS A 4 77.02 14.54 21.29
CA LYS A 4 76.85 15.89 20.71
C LYS A 4 75.88 15.78 19.50
N ARG A 5 74.92 16.72 19.46
CA ARG A 5 74.09 16.97 18.30
C ARG A 5 74.83 17.80 17.29
N VAL A 6 74.87 17.35 16.04
CA VAL A 6 75.34 18.14 14.88
C VAL A 6 74.12 18.70 14.19
N ILE A 7 73.96 20.01 14.08
CA ILE A 7 72.91 20.66 13.34
C ILE A 7 73.52 21.05 11.98
N ALA A 8 72.97 20.46 10.91
CA ALA A 8 73.30 20.90 9.54
C ALA A 8 72.18 21.86 9.06
N ALA A 9 72.61 23.11 8.79
CA ALA A 9 71.76 24.12 8.19
C ALA A 9 71.71 23.91 6.65
N ALA A 10 70.54 23.65 6.08
CA ALA A 10 70.35 23.64 4.63
C ALA A 10 69.72 24.98 4.21
N ALA A 11 70.39 25.70 3.38
CA ALA A 11 69.90 26.96 2.79
C ALA A 11 68.84 26.65 1.72
N LEU A 12 67.65 27.25 1.87
CA LEU A 12 66.54 27.11 0.94
C LEU A 12 66.60 28.28 -0.07
N THR A 13 66.96 28.02 -1.34
CA THR A 13 66.79 28.95 -2.44
C THR A 13 65.37 29.02 -2.93
N VAL A 14 64.72 30.17 -2.78
CA VAL A 14 63.39 30.44 -3.28
C VAL A 14 63.49 30.80 -4.78
N VAL A 15 62.88 29.95 -5.63
CA VAL A 15 62.64 30.24 -7.05
C VAL A 15 61.17 30.70 -7.19
N PRO A 16 60.90 31.86 -7.78
CA PRO A 16 59.49 32.25 -8.01
C PRO A 16 58.92 31.46 -9.17
N LEU A 17 57.89 30.64 -8.85
CA LEU A 17 57.12 29.92 -9.82
C LEU A 17 55.97 30.82 -10.32
N THR A 18 56.05 31.29 -11.55
CA THR A 18 54.95 32.00 -12.20
C THR A 18 53.88 31.00 -12.56
N ALA A 19 52.76 31.03 -11.83
CA ALA A 19 51.60 30.19 -12.12
C ALA A 19 50.85 30.77 -13.33
N SER A 20 50.96 30.10 -14.48
CA SER A 20 50.02 30.28 -15.59
C SER A 20 48.70 29.58 -15.22
N SER A 21 47.66 30.37 -15.02
CA SER A 21 46.32 29.87 -14.82
C SER A 21 45.77 29.33 -16.15
N ALA A 22 45.93 28.04 -16.39
CA ALA A 22 45.12 27.37 -17.42
C ALA A 22 43.73 27.15 -16.83
N ALA A 23 42.74 27.87 -17.32
CA ALA A 23 41.33 27.59 -17.04
C ALA A 23 41.00 26.23 -17.60
N LEU A 24 40.85 25.21 -16.73
CA LEU A 24 40.20 23.96 -17.12
C LEU A 24 38.72 24.29 -17.34
N ALA A 25 38.30 24.23 -18.61
CA ALA A 25 36.89 24.19 -18.94
C ALA A 25 36.27 22.92 -18.28
N ALA A 26 35.30 23.12 -17.40
CA ALA A 26 34.52 22.05 -16.87
C ALA A 26 33.79 21.33 -18.04
N PRO A 27 33.74 19.99 -18.05
CA PRO A 27 32.96 19.29 -19.05
C PRO A 27 31.48 19.70 -18.87
N ALA A 28 30.86 20.14 -19.99
CA ALA A 28 29.43 20.39 -20.04
C ALA A 28 28.68 19.14 -19.58
N ALA A 29 27.79 19.30 -18.61
CA ALA A 29 26.84 18.23 -18.21
C ALA A 29 26.08 17.79 -19.45
N PRO A 30 25.81 16.49 -19.62
CA PRO A 30 24.98 16.02 -20.73
C PRO A 30 23.57 16.61 -20.54
N GLU A 31 23.18 17.52 -21.43
CA GLU A 31 21.79 17.94 -21.59
C GLU A 31 20.98 16.74 -22.05
N GLY A 32 19.95 16.39 -21.30
CA GLY A 32 18.93 15.44 -21.75
C GLY A 32 18.76 14.16 -20.96
N ALA A 33 18.92 14.18 -19.64
CA ALA A 33 18.17 13.20 -18.86
C ALA A 33 16.69 13.62 -18.92
N PRO A 34 15.77 12.75 -19.43
CA PRO A 34 14.36 13.06 -19.32
C PRO A 34 14.04 13.26 -17.85
N ALA A 35 13.48 14.42 -17.50
CA ALA A 35 12.96 14.64 -16.17
C ALA A 35 12.08 13.44 -15.85
N ALA A 36 12.39 12.73 -14.76
CA ALA A 36 11.56 11.66 -14.28
C ALA A 36 10.14 12.24 -14.19
N ALA A 37 9.25 11.76 -15.04
CA ALA A 37 7.84 12.14 -14.98
C ALA A 37 7.42 11.88 -13.53
N ALA A 38 6.97 12.92 -12.83
CA ALA A 38 6.42 12.76 -11.50
C ALA A 38 5.36 11.67 -11.63
N ALA A 39 5.55 10.56 -10.91
CA ALA A 39 4.60 9.47 -10.90
C ALA A 39 3.27 10.07 -10.47
N VAL A 40 2.31 10.14 -11.39
CA VAL A 40 0.93 10.48 -11.06
C VAL A 40 0.52 9.44 -10.03
N PRO A 41 0.03 9.82 -8.84
CA PRO A 41 -0.43 8.82 -7.88
C PRO A 41 -1.47 7.96 -8.60
N ALA A 42 -1.21 6.65 -8.64
CA ALA A 42 -2.11 5.72 -9.31
C ALA A 42 -3.47 5.84 -8.61
N GLN A 43 -4.49 6.19 -9.39
CA GLN A 43 -5.83 6.37 -8.84
C GLN A 43 -6.39 5.00 -8.48
N VAL A 44 -6.91 4.87 -7.26
CA VAL A 44 -7.69 3.70 -6.85
C VAL A 44 -8.74 3.44 -7.92
N THR A 45 -8.66 2.31 -8.59
CA THR A 45 -9.68 1.94 -9.57
C THR A 45 -11.02 1.70 -8.87
N SER A 46 -12.13 1.96 -9.54
CA SER A 46 -13.46 1.66 -8.99
C SER A 46 -13.61 0.20 -8.56
N GLU A 47 -12.97 -0.71 -9.29
CA GLU A 47 -12.95 -2.15 -8.98
C GLU A 47 -12.11 -2.42 -7.72
N GLY A 48 -10.93 -1.84 -7.59
CA GLY A 48 -10.11 -1.94 -6.38
C GLY A 48 -10.81 -1.39 -5.15
N ALA A 49 -11.56 -0.29 -5.29
CA ALA A 49 -12.38 0.25 -4.21
C ALA A 49 -13.50 -0.72 -3.76
N GLN A 50 -14.18 -1.37 -4.71
CA GLN A 50 -15.20 -2.39 -4.41
C GLN A 50 -14.60 -3.61 -3.69
N TYR A 51 -13.43 -4.06 -4.11
CA TYR A 51 -12.73 -5.17 -3.42
C TYR A 51 -12.34 -4.78 -2.00
N ALA A 52 -11.90 -3.54 -1.77
CA ALA A 52 -11.59 -3.05 -0.44
C ALA A 52 -12.85 -3.00 0.45
N ASP A 53 -14.00 -2.60 -0.08
CA ASP A 53 -15.28 -2.61 0.62
C ASP A 53 -15.73 -4.05 0.94
N THR A 54 -15.57 -5.00 0.00
CA THR A 54 -15.82 -6.42 0.24
C THR A 54 -14.97 -6.96 1.38
N VAL A 55 -13.67 -6.66 1.38
CA VAL A 55 -12.74 -7.08 2.44
C VAL A 55 -13.15 -6.49 3.79
N LEU A 56 -13.46 -5.19 3.87
CA LEU A 56 -13.91 -4.55 5.12
C LEU A 56 -15.13 -5.26 5.70
N ASN A 57 -16.14 -5.50 4.86
CA ASN A 57 -17.38 -6.16 5.29
C ASN A 57 -17.08 -7.55 5.87
N LYS A 58 -16.31 -8.37 5.16
CA LYS A 58 -15.94 -9.73 5.60
C LYS A 58 -15.09 -9.72 6.89
N VAL A 59 -14.17 -8.77 7.05
CA VAL A 59 -13.41 -8.60 8.29
C VAL A 59 -14.33 -8.28 9.45
N ASN A 60 -15.28 -7.36 9.26
CA ASN A 60 -16.19 -6.96 10.32
C ASN A 60 -17.23 -8.05 10.63
N GLU A 61 -17.67 -8.82 9.64
CA GLU A 61 -18.48 -10.04 9.84
C GLU A 61 -17.72 -11.08 10.68
N LEU A 62 -16.44 -11.36 10.33
CA LEU A 62 -15.59 -12.26 11.10
C LEU A 62 -15.43 -11.76 12.55
N ARG A 63 -15.09 -10.48 12.74
CA ARG A 63 -14.92 -9.88 14.08
C ARG A 63 -16.22 -9.98 14.89
N SER A 64 -17.35 -9.66 14.28
CA SER A 64 -18.67 -9.78 14.93
C SER A 64 -18.97 -11.22 15.36
N SER A 65 -18.65 -12.22 14.53
CA SER A 65 -18.85 -13.64 14.86
C SER A 65 -18.03 -14.11 16.07
N LEU A 66 -16.94 -13.37 16.38
CA LEU A 66 -16.05 -13.61 17.52
C LEU A 66 -16.35 -12.69 18.72
N GLY A 67 -17.40 -11.86 18.65
CA GLY A 67 -17.73 -10.89 19.70
C GLY A 67 -16.76 -9.71 19.79
N LEU A 68 -15.94 -9.46 18.76
CA LEU A 68 -15.00 -8.35 18.69
C LEU A 68 -15.69 -7.10 18.14
N GLN A 69 -15.22 -5.91 18.57
CA GLN A 69 -15.67 -4.66 18.00
C GLN A 69 -15.23 -4.55 16.53
N PRO A 70 -16.05 -3.95 15.65
CA PRO A 70 -15.67 -3.71 14.26
C PRO A 70 -14.48 -2.76 14.18
N VAL A 71 -13.70 -2.87 13.12
CA VAL A 71 -12.71 -1.87 12.74
C VAL A 71 -13.33 -0.83 11.80
N THR A 72 -12.91 0.42 11.94
CA THR A 72 -13.30 1.52 11.06
C THR A 72 -12.21 1.75 10.01
N ARG A 73 -12.63 1.86 8.75
CA ARG A 73 -11.73 2.17 7.64
C ARG A 73 -11.47 3.67 7.59
N TYR A 74 -10.19 4.08 7.41
CA TYR A 74 -9.76 5.47 7.37
C TYR A 74 -8.97 5.78 6.11
N GLN A 75 -9.25 6.96 5.49
CA GLN A 75 -8.65 7.38 4.22
C GLN A 75 -7.12 7.45 4.28
N GLU A 76 -6.57 7.91 5.39
CA GLU A 76 -5.13 8.04 5.58
C GLU A 76 -4.44 6.67 5.66
N LEU A 77 -5.09 5.66 6.26
CA LEU A 77 -4.59 4.28 6.25
C LEU A 77 -4.83 3.60 4.90
N ASP A 78 -5.93 3.91 4.21
CA ASP A 78 -6.16 3.45 2.83
C ASP A 78 -5.05 3.94 1.91
N ALA A 79 -4.63 5.21 2.03
CA ALA A 79 -3.54 5.76 1.23
C ALA A 79 -2.21 5.00 1.47
N VAL A 80 -1.92 4.62 2.72
CA VAL A 80 -0.74 3.79 3.06
C VAL A 80 -0.83 2.42 2.42
N ALA A 81 -1.99 1.75 2.53
CA ALA A 81 -2.22 0.43 1.97
C ALA A 81 -2.20 0.44 0.43
N GLN A 82 -2.81 1.46 -0.17
CA GLN A 82 -2.86 1.64 -1.62
C GLN A 82 -1.47 1.86 -2.21
N ASP A 83 -0.70 2.79 -1.62
CA ASP A 83 0.68 3.06 -2.04
C ASP A 83 1.54 1.78 -2.02
N TRP A 84 1.40 0.94 -0.99
CA TRP A 84 2.17 -0.30 -0.94
C TRP A 84 1.68 -1.34 -1.96
N SER A 85 0.37 -1.47 -2.17
CA SER A 85 -0.18 -2.34 -3.20
C SER A 85 0.31 -1.96 -4.60
N GLU A 86 0.40 -0.65 -4.89
CA GLU A 86 0.94 -0.12 -6.15
C GLU A 86 2.42 -0.42 -6.33
N GLN A 87 3.22 -0.28 -5.27
CA GLN A 87 4.65 -0.62 -5.30
C GLN A 87 4.85 -2.13 -5.54
N GLN A 88 4.07 -2.99 -4.89
CA GLN A 88 4.10 -4.43 -5.13
C GLN A 88 3.71 -4.78 -6.56
N ALA A 89 2.65 -4.16 -7.10
CA ALA A 89 2.20 -4.36 -8.48
C ALA A 89 3.26 -3.90 -9.48
N ALA A 90 3.85 -2.73 -9.29
CA ALA A 90 4.91 -2.18 -10.14
C ALA A 90 6.17 -3.08 -10.14
N ALA A 91 6.54 -3.63 -8.99
CA ALA A 91 7.66 -4.54 -8.84
C ALA A 91 7.32 -5.99 -9.25
N ASN A 92 6.04 -6.29 -9.48
CA ASN A 92 5.52 -7.64 -9.67
C ASN A 92 6.01 -8.62 -8.57
N ASN A 93 6.06 -8.13 -7.35
CA ASN A 93 6.61 -8.84 -6.20
C ASN A 93 5.81 -8.54 -4.92
N MET A 94 5.33 -9.60 -4.26
CA MET A 94 4.63 -9.48 -2.98
C MET A 94 5.65 -9.55 -1.83
N SER A 95 5.62 -8.55 -0.96
CA SER A 95 6.39 -8.52 0.28
C SER A 95 5.73 -7.63 1.30
N HIS A 96 6.05 -7.80 2.57
CA HIS A 96 5.72 -6.81 3.59
C HIS A 96 6.47 -5.49 3.32
N ARG A 97 5.81 -4.37 3.63
CA ARG A 97 6.48 -3.07 3.57
C ARG A 97 7.53 -2.99 4.66
N PRO A 98 8.79 -2.69 4.32
CA PRO A 98 9.80 -2.41 5.34
C PRO A 98 9.32 -1.28 6.25
N ASP A 99 9.42 -1.46 7.56
CA ASP A 99 9.02 -0.45 8.56
C ASP A 99 7.60 0.14 8.31
N PHE A 100 6.62 -0.70 7.97
CA PHE A 100 5.27 -0.29 7.55
C PHE A 100 4.60 0.69 8.53
N THR A 101 4.87 0.58 9.82
CA THR A 101 4.31 1.50 10.82
C THR A 101 4.93 2.90 10.80
N SER A 102 6.09 3.08 10.15
CA SER A 102 6.74 4.39 10.04
C SER A 102 5.97 5.37 9.16
N VAL A 103 5.14 4.85 8.25
CA VAL A 103 4.30 5.62 7.33
C VAL A 103 2.85 5.76 7.80
N TYR A 104 2.50 5.17 8.94
CA TYR A 104 1.17 5.34 9.52
C TYR A 104 0.95 6.77 10.00
N PRO A 105 -0.27 7.29 9.91
CA PRO A 105 -0.63 8.54 10.57
C PRO A 105 -0.23 8.51 12.06
N LYS A 106 0.26 9.62 12.58
CA LYS A 106 0.74 9.69 13.97
C LYS A 106 -0.36 9.35 14.97
N GLY A 107 0.03 8.82 16.13
CA GLY A 107 -0.87 8.53 17.23
C GLY A 107 -1.35 7.09 17.34
N TRP A 108 -0.85 6.20 16.50
CA TRP A 108 -1.10 4.76 16.62
C TRP A 108 -0.31 4.16 17.81
N THR A 109 -0.82 3.10 18.39
CA THR A 109 -0.20 2.37 19.51
C THR A 109 0.07 0.89 19.20
N THR A 110 -0.67 0.33 18.25
CA THR A 110 -0.52 -1.04 17.76
C THR A 110 -0.70 -1.03 16.26
N GLY A 111 0.09 -1.82 15.53
CA GLY A 111 -0.02 -1.91 14.07
C GLY A 111 0.35 -3.28 13.55
N SER A 112 -0.31 -3.72 12.49
CA SER A 112 0.01 -4.93 11.74
C SER A 112 -0.36 -4.79 10.27
N GLU A 113 0.22 -5.64 9.43
CA GLU A 113 0.02 -5.61 7.99
C GLU A 113 -0.27 -7.01 7.47
N ASN A 114 -1.21 -7.12 6.56
CA ASN A 114 -1.45 -8.29 5.72
C ASN A 114 -1.20 -7.91 4.27
N VAL A 115 -0.53 -8.77 3.52
CA VAL A 115 -0.34 -8.65 2.07
C VAL A 115 -0.78 -9.92 1.37
N ALA A 116 -1.28 -9.79 0.16
CA ALA A 116 -1.63 -10.91 -0.70
C ALA A 116 -1.57 -10.52 -2.17
N TRP A 117 -1.53 -11.51 -3.03
CA TRP A 117 -1.72 -11.32 -4.47
C TRP A 117 -2.51 -12.48 -5.07
N ARG A 118 -3.15 -12.22 -6.20
CA ARG A 118 -3.78 -13.27 -7.02
C ARG A 118 -4.00 -12.80 -8.45
N THR A 119 -4.16 -13.74 -9.36
CA THR A 119 -4.67 -13.45 -10.70
C THR A 119 -6.16 -13.04 -10.59
N ALA A 120 -6.58 -12.07 -11.40
CA ALA A 120 -7.98 -11.64 -11.46
C ALA A 120 -8.93 -12.81 -11.74
N GLY A 121 -10.14 -12.71 -11.25
CA GLY A 121 -11.21 -13.69 -11.46
C GLY A 121 -12.19 -13.74 -10.29
N GLY A 122 -13.47 -13.70 -10.58
CA GLY A 122 -14.53 -13.65 -9.59
C GLY A 122 -14.47 -12.39 -8.72
N ASP A 123 -15.03 -12.45 -7.52
CA ASP A 123 -14.86 -11.40 -6.51
C ASP A 123 -13.46 -11.50 -5.90
N THR A 124 -12.52 -10.76 -6.48
CA THR A 124 -11.11 -10.75 -6.03
C THR A 124 -11.00 -10.31 -4.56
N GLY A 125 -11.83 -9.38 -4.09
CA GLY A 125 -11.85 -8.97 -2.69
C GLY A 125 -12.20 -10.11 -1.75
N ALA A 126 -13.25 -10.87 -2.06
CA ALA A 126 -13.63 -12.04 -1.29
C ALA A 126 -12.55 -13.12 -1.27
N LEU A 127 -11.95 -13.37 -2.42
CA LEU A 127 -10.93 -14.40 -2.56
C LEU A 127 -9.59 -14.03 -1.90
N ILE A 128 -9.23 -12.75 -1.85
CA ILE A 128 -8.10 -12.24 -1.05
C ILE A 128 -8.39 -12.37 0.45
N PHE A 129 -9.61 -12.00 0.88
CA PHE A 129 -10.01 -12.22 2.27
C PHE A 129 -9.89 -13.71 2.66
N ASP A 130 -10.33 -14.63 1.80
CA ASP A 130 -10.23 -16.07 2.06
C ASP A 130 -8.79 -16.56 2.17
N GLN A 131 -7.84 -15.98 1.42
CA GLN A 131 -6.41 -16.26 1.58
C GLN A 131 -5.92 -15.83 2.97
N TRP A 132 -6.27 -14.61 3.41
CA TRP A 132 -5.91 -14.12 4.73
C TRP A 132 -6.60 -14.90 5.86
N PHE A 133 -7.88 -15.25 5.67
CA PHE A 133 -8.65 -16.03 6.65
C PHE A 133 -8.03 -17.41 6.92
N ASN A 134 -7.51 -18.08 5.87
CA ASN A 134 -6.89 -19.40 5.97
C ASN A 134 -5.40 -19.37 6.36
N SER A 135 -4.82 -18.20 6.60
CA SER A 135 -3.43 -18.03 7.04
C SER A 135 -3.39 -17.62 8.52
N PRO A 136 -2.78 -18.43 9.41
CA PRO A 136 -2.81 -18.14 10.86
C PRO A 136 -2.26 -16.77 11.24
N GLY A 137 -1.21 -16.28 10.56
CA GLY A 137 -0.63 -14.96 10.81
C GLY A 137 -1.56 -13.83 10.41
N HIS A 138 -2.12 -13.91 9.21
CA HIS A 138 -3.05 -12.91 8.70
C HIS A 138 -4.37 -12.92 9.47
N TYR A 139 -4.89 -14.11 9.80
CA TYR A 139 -6.09 -14.28 10.64
C TYR A 139 -5.92 -13.59 12.00
N LYS A 140 -4.74 -13.79 12.65
CA LYS A 140 -4.43 -13.14 13.92
C LYS A 140 -4.51 -11.61 13.83
N ASN A 141 -4.02 -11.02 12.75
CA ASN A 141 -4.08 -9.58 12.55
C ASN A 141 -5.53 -9.08 12.38
N MET A 142 -6.36 -9.80 11.63
CA MET A 142 -7.79 -9.46 11.45
C MET A 142 -8.61 -9.59 12.73
N THR A 143 -8.20 -10.46 13.65
CA THR A 143 -8.92 -10.77 14.89
C THR A 143 -8.26 -10.22 16.14
N ASP A 144 -7.27 -9.36 16.01
CA ASP A 144 -6.66 -8.68 17.16
C ASP A 144 -7.69 -7.77 17.85
N PRO A 145 -8.02 -8.00 19.13
CA PRO A 145 -8.97 -7.17 19.87
C PRO A 145 -8.48 -5.75 20.12
N ASN A 146 -7.17 -5.51 20.01
CA ASN A 146 -6.56 -4.22 20.31
C ASN A 146 -6.60 -3.23 19.16
N VAL A 147 -6.93 -3.66 17.93
CA VAL A 147 -7.04 -2.77 16.78
C VAL A 147 -8.49 -2.29 16.58
N ASN A 148 -8.64 -1.03 16.17
CA ASN A 148 -9.92 -0.40 15.90
C ASN A 148 -9.98 0.29 14.52
N SER A 149 -8.88 0.31 13.81
CA SER A 149 -8.71 1.04 12.55
C SER A 149 -8.09 0.14 11.50
N ILE A 150 -8.50 0.34 10.24
CA ILE A 150 -8.02 -0.41 9.08
C ILE A 150 -7.85 0.51 7.87
N GLY A 151 -6.84 0.23 7.05
CA GLY A 151 -6.70 0.71 5.69
C GLY A 151 -6.58 -0.45 4.72
N ILE A 152 -7.15 -0.32 3.52
CA ILE A 152 -7.17 -1.39 2.52
C ILE A 152 -6.86 -0.80 1.15
N GLY A 153 -5.88 -1.37 0.46
CA GLY A 153 -5.48 -0.99 -0.88
C GLY A 153 -5.44 -2.17 -1.85
N PHE A 154 -5.80 -1.90 -3.10
CA PHE A 154 -5.73 -2.85 -4.20
C PHE A 154 -5.12 -2.21 -5.43
N ALA A 155 -4.13 -2.86 -6.04
CA ALA A 155 -3.53 -2.42 -7.29
C ALA A 155 -3.39 -3.59 -8.27
N GLN A 156 -3.64 -3.31 -9.56
CA GLN A 156 -3.57 -4.31 -10.61
C GLN A 156 -2.36 -4.09 -11.52
N THR A 157 -1.70 -5.16 -11.88
CA THR A 157 -0.68 -5.17 -12.93
C THR A 157 -1.31 -5.23 -14.32
N SER A 158 -0.57 -4.87 -15.35
CA SER A 158 -1.04 -4.93 -16.74
C SER A 158 -1.36 -6.35 -17.22
N ASP A 159 -0.79 -7.38 -16.58
CA ASP A 159 -1.08 -8.79 -16.85
C ASP A 159 -2.24 -9.36 -16.00
N GLY A 160 -2.96 -8.50 -15.29
CA GLY A 160 -4.19 -8.84 -14.60
C GLY A 160 -4.01 -9.40 -13.18
N ARG A 161 -2.83 -9.30 -12.57
CA ARG A 161 -2.65 -9.67 -11.15
C ARG A 161 -3.10 -8.53 -10.26
N TRP A 162 -3.76 -8.88 -9.16
CA TRP A 162 -4.10 -7.98 -8.10
C TRP A 162 -3.17 -8.18 -6.91
N TYR A 163 -2.61 -7.08 -6.42
CA TYR A 163 -1.89 -7.00 -5.15
C TYR A 163 -2.75 -6.26 -4.15
N ALA A 164 -2.78 -6.76 -2.93
CA ALA A 164 -3.62 -6.21 -1.88
C ALA A 164 -2.82 -6.06 -0.58
N THR A 165 -3.05 -4.94 0.08
CA THR A 165 -2.48 -4.63 1.40
C THR A 165 -3.60 -4.27 2.36
N GLN A 166 -3.49 -4.73 3.59
CA GLN A 166 -4.39 -4.45 4.70
C GLN A 166 -3.55 -4.01 5.89
N ASN A 167 -3.70 -2.76 6.30
CA ASN A 167 -3.00 -2.16 7.43
C ASN A 167 -3.96 -2.00 8.61
N PHE A 168 -3.64 -2.60 9.76
CA PHE A 168 -4.39 -2.44 10.98
C PHE A 168 -3.66 -1.50 11.95
N ALA A 169 -4.42 -0.74 12.72
CA ALA A 169 -3.88 0.10 13.76
C ALA A 169 -4.85 0.28 14.93
N ALA A 170 -4.30 0.64 16.09
CA ALA A 170 -5.05 1.16 17.22
C ALA A 170 -4.81 2.66 17.35
N TYR A 171 -5.89 3.44 17.28
CA TYR A 171 -5.88 4.88 17.53
C TYR A 171 -6.79 5.26 18.67
N ASN A 172 -6.44 6.31 19.39
CA ASN A 172 -7.40 7.02 20.22
C ASN A 172 -8.26 7.91 19.31
N VAL A 173 -9.34 7.35 18.78
CA VAL A 173 -10.18 7.98 17.76
C VAL A 173 -10.85 9.28 18.23
N SER A 174 -11.00 9.48 19.54
CA SER A 174 -11.54 10.73 20.11
C SER A 174 -10.61 11.94 19.90
N ASN A 175 -9.32 11.68 19.67
CA ASN A 175 -8.28 12.71 19.49
C ASN A 175 -7.56 12.58 18.15
N SER A 176 -8.03 11.70 17.25
CA SER A 176 -7.40 11.48 15.96
C SER A 176 -7.94 12.46 14.92
N THR A 177 -7.08 12.81 13.96
CA THR A 177 -7.45 13.59 12.76
C THR A 177 -7.81 12.70 11.58
N LEU A 178 -8.02 11.39 11.82
CA LEU A 178 -8.33 10.42 10.78
C LEU A 178 -9.74 10.65 10.21
N THR A 179 -9.84 10.56 8.89
CA THR A 179 -11.08 10.72 8.14
C THR A 179 -11.66 9.35 7.80
N PRO A 180 -12.86 8.99 8.29
CA PRO A 180 -13.49 7.73 7.88
C PRO A 180 -13.66 7.66 6.36
N SER A 181 -13.34 6.51 5.77
CA SER A 181 -13.59 6.26 4.35
C SER A 181 -15.07 6.03 4.11
N THR A 182 -15.60 6.57 3.02
CA THR A 182 -16.97 6.28 2.58
C THR A 182 -16.99 4.96 1.82
N THR A 183 -17.82 4.01 2.26
CA THR A 183 -18.08 2.78 1.51
C THR A 183 -18.92 3.10 0.28
N THR A 184 -18.49 2.69 -0.91
CA THR A 184 -19.28 2.85 -2.12
C THR A 184 -20.42 1.83 -2.12
N THR A 185 -21.58 2.22 -1.59
CA THR A 185 -22.78 1.38 -1.69
C THR A 185 -23.28 1.41 -3.13
N THR A 186 -22.79 0.49 -3.95
CA THR A 186 -23.43 0.24 -5.27
C THR A 186 -24.72 -0.55 -4.98
N ASN A 187 -25.84 0.18 -4.85
CA ASN A 187 -27.16 -0.44 -4.85
C ASN A 187 -27.39 -1.05 -6.24
N THR A 188 -26.93 -2.27 -6.43
CA THR A 188 -27.38 -3.10 -7.55
C THR A 188 -28.81 -3.53 -7.21
N THR A 189 -29.78 -2.68 -7.56
CA THR A 189 -31.19 -3.07 -7.58
C THR A 189 -31.35 -4.14 -8.67
N THR A 190 -31.21 -5.40 -8.29
CA THR A 190 -31.62 -6.52 -9.14
C THR A 190 -33.14 -6.47 -9.23
N THR A 191 -33.66 -5.75 -10.22
CA THR A 191 -35.09 -5.79 -10.57
C THR A 191 -35.36 -7.18 -11.13
N THR A 192 -35.72 -8.10 -10.26
CA THR A 192 -36.27 -9.38 -10.69
C THR A 192 -37.66 -9.12 -11.24
N THR A 193 -37.76 -8.88 -12.53
CA THR A 193 -39.05 -8.86 -13.24
C THR A 193 -39.58 -10.29 -13.24
N LYS A 194 -40.44 -10.62 -12.27
CA LYS A 194 -41.24 -11.82 -12.36
C LYS A 194 -42.23 -11.68 -13.52
N SER A 195 -41.92 -12.31 -14.64
CA SER A 195 -42.88 -12.52 -15.72
C SER A 195 -43.97 -13.44 -15.22
N ASN A 196 -45.12 -12.89 -14.86
CA ASN A 196 -46.35 -13.65 -14.63
C ASN A 196 -46.97 -13.97 -15.98
N THR A 197 -46.54 -15.06 -16.62
CA THR A 197 -47.29 -15.69 -17.72
C THR A 197 -48.04 -16.87 -17.13
N PRO A 198 -49.40 -16.91 -17.19
CA PRO A 198 -50.15 -18.07 -16.73
C PRO A 198 -49.92 -19.25 -17.68
N PRO A 199 -49.94 -20.49 -17.17
CA PRO A 199 -49.77 -21.68 -18.01
C PRO A 199 -50.95 -21.81 -18.99
N LYS A 200 -50.65 -21.98 -20.28
CA LYS A 200 -51.63 -22.34 -21.29
C LYS A 200 -52.13 -23.76 -20.99
N THR A 201 -53.41 -23.90 -20.75
CA THR A 201 -54.12 -25.19 -20.74
C THR A 201 -54.10 -25.76 -22.16
N ASN A 202 -53.53 -26.95 -22.30
CA ASN A 202 -53.69 -27.77 -23.50
C ASN A 202 -55.04 -28.52 -23.41
N ASP A 203 -56.09 -27.99 -24.04
CA ASP A 203 -57.28 -28.72 -24.36
C ASP A 203 -57.02 -29.48 -25.66
N ASN A 204 -56.94 -30.79 -25.59
CA ASN A 204 -57.02 -31.69 -26.74
C ASN A 204 -58.29 -32.50 -26.61
N PRO A 205 -59.29 -32.33 -27.51
CA PRO A 205 -60.47 -33.15 -27.51
C PRO A 205 -60.28 -34.49 -28.28
N PRO A 206 -61.22 -35.44 -28.15
CA PRO A 206 -61.06 -36.86 -28.35
C PRO A 206 -60.78 -37.32 -29.77
#